data_c649003cf756a54292271a2ad34dc7fb
#
_entry.id   c649003cf756a54292271a2ad34dc7fb
#
_cell.length_a   1.000
_cell.length_b   1.000
_cell.length_c   1.000
_cell.angle_alpha   90.00
_cell.angle_beta   90.00
_cell.angle_gamma   90.00
#
_symmetry.space_group_name_H-M   'P 1'
#
loop_
_entity.id
_entity.type
_entity.pdbx_description
1 polymer ?
#
loop_
_entity_poly.entity_id
_entity_poly.type
_entity_poly.pdbx_seq_one_letter_code
_entity_poly.pdbx_strand_id
1 'polypeptide(L)'
;MKIRDIDTLMIDSPGRKWTIVRVFTDEDIVGLGEATYSNKEPVVAAAVEHMKQELIGEDPSRIEYLWHKIYLNSSVSAIWRMAGPVWMSAMSGIDQAL
;
A
#
# COMPACT_ATOMS: atom_id res chain seq x y z
N MET A 1 11.65 14.31 5.99
CA MET A 1 10.60 13.93 5.03
C MET A 1 9.60 12.99 5.70
N LYS A 2 8.34 13.25 5.49
CA LYS A 2 7.26 12.45 6.08
C LYS A 2 6.23 12.11 5.02
N ILE A 3 5.59 10.96 5.18
CA ILE A 3 4.49 10.56 4.32
C ILE A 3 3.29 11.46 4.61
N ARG A 4 2.80 12.14 3.59
CA ARG A 4 1.66 13.04 3.70
C ARG A 4 0.36 12.36 3.32
N ASP A 5 0.39 11.50 2.32
CA ASP A 5 -0.78 10.81 1.83
C ASP A 5 -0.39 9.58 1.03
N ILE A 6 -1.31 8.64 0.92
CA ILE A 6 -1.17 7.46 0.07
C ILE A 6 -2.51 7.27 -0.64
N ASP A 7 -2.48 7.07 -1.94
CA ASP A 7 -3.70 6.75 -2.68
C ASP A 7 -3.45 5.65 -3.69
N THR A 8 -4.52 5.24 -4.34
CA THR A 8 -4.46 4.28 -5.43
C THR A 8 -5.04 4.90 -6.69
N LEU A 9 -4.47 4.54 -7.82
CA LEU A 9 -4.92 4.96 -9.13
C LEU A 9 -5.15 3.71 -9.97
N MET A 10 -6.36 3.55 -10.48
CA MET A 10 -6.67 2.43 -11.36
C MET A 10 -6.53 2.86 -12.80
N ILE A 11 -5.77 2.09 -13.56
CA ILE A 11 -5.53 2.34 -14.98
C ILE A 11 -6.17 1.21 -15.77
N ASP A 12 -7.09 1.55 -16.65
CA ASP A 12 -7.70 0.60 -17.58
C ASP A 12 -6.88 0.50 -18.85
N SER A 13 -6.61 -0.73 -19.26
CA SER A 13 -6.06 -0.99 -20.57
C SER A 13 -6.83 -2.18 -21.17
N PRO A 14 -6.79 -2.39 -22.51
CA PRO A 14 -7.53 -3.49 -23.12
C PRO A 14 -7.24 -4.82 -22.44
N GLY A 15 -8.29 -5.42 -21.87
CA GLY A 15 -8.20 -6.73 -21.22
C GLY A 15 -7.55 -6.75 -19.86
N ARG A 16 -7.18 -5.60 -19.28
CA ARG A 16 -6.48 -5.58 -17.99
C ARG A 16 -6.65 -4.26 -17.26
N LYS A 17 -6.70 -4.35 -15.91
CA LYS A 17 -6.68 -3.19 -15.03
C LYS A 17 -5.42 -3.23 -14.19
N TRP A 18 -4.85 -2.06 -13.97
CA TRP A 18 -3.65 -1.89 -13.15
C TRP A 18 -3.99 -1.06 -11.94
N THR A 19 -3.51 -1.49 -10.78
CA THR A 19 -3.65 -0.71 -9.53
C THR A 19 -2.28 -0.14 -9.18
N ILE A 20 -2.17 1.17 -9.22
CA ILE A 20 -0.94 1.87 -8.90
C ILE A 20 -1.10 2.53 -7.54
N VAL A 21 -0.13 2.31 -6.66
CA VAL A 21 -0.05 2.97 -5.36
C VAL A 21 0.84 4.18 -5.47
N ARG A 22 0.36 5.32 -4.99
CA ARG A 22 1.17 6.54 -4.94
C ARG A 22 1.38 6.94 -3.47
N VAL A 23 2.63 7.16 -3.10
CA VAL A 23 3.00 7.66 -1.78
C VAL A 23 3.48 9.10 -1.94
N PHE A 24 2.78 10.02 -1.30
CA PHE A 24 3.09 11.45 -1.35
C PHE A 24 3.83 11.85 -0.08
N THR A 25 4.85 12.67 -0.24
CA THR A 25 5.61 13.19 0.90
C THR A 25 5.42 14.69 1.06
N ASP A 26 5.84 15.21 2.20
CA ASP A 26 5.79 16.64 2.48
C ASP A 26 6.85 17.44 1.72
N GLU A 27 7.77 16.77 1.04
CA GLU A 27 8.82 17.40 0.22
C GLU A 27 8.53 17.28 -1.28
N ASP A 28 7.28 17.03 -1.66
CA ASP A 28 6.82 16.93 -3.05
C ASP A 28 7.46 15.78 -3.84
N ILE A 29 8.00 14.79 -3.17
CA ILE A 29 8.47 13.56 -3.80
C ILE A 29 7.31 12.56 -3.76
N VAL A 30 7.04 11.93 -4.90
CA VAL A 30 5.97 10.94 -5.04
C VAL A 30 6.59 9.61 -5.49
N GLY A 31 6.36 8.57 -4.69
CA GLY A 31 6.77 7.22 -5.07
C GLY A 31 5.62 6.44 -5.68
N LEU A 32 5.93 5.53 -6.58
CA LEU A 32 4.94 4.69 -7.26
C LEU A 32 5.26 3.22 -7.04
N GLY A 33 4.21 2.44 -6.85
CA GLY A 33 4.30 0.98 -6.81
C GLY A 33 3.09 0.36 -7.45
N GLU A 34 3.16 -0.91 -7.77
CA GLU A 34 2.05 -1.64 -8.36
C GLU A 34 1.51 -2.68 -7.38
N ALA A 35 0.20 -2.69 -7.18
CA ALA A 35 -0.48 -3.60 -6.28
C ALA A 35 -1.58 -4.38 -7.00
N THR A 36 -1.39 -4.67 -8.28
CA THR A 36 -2.39 -5.31 -9.12
C THR A 36 -2.73 -6.72 -8.64
N TYR A 37 -4.01 -6.99 -8.48
CA TYR A 37 -4.54 -8.33 -8.24
C TYR A 37 -5.82 -8.45 -9.05
N SER A 38 -5.82 -9.31 -10.05
CA SER A 38 -6.90 -9.42 -11.04
C SER A 38 -8.29 -9.54 -10.41
N ASN A 39 -9.20 -8.70 -10.87
CA ASN A 39 -10.60 -8.67 -10.45
C ASN A 39 -10.81 -8.32 -8.97
N LYS A 40 -9.77 -7.84 -8.29
CA LYS A 40 -9.83 -7.48 -6.86
C LYS A 40 -9.37 -6.05 -6.62
N GLU A 41 -9.34 -5.22 -7.66
CA GLU A 41 -8.82 -3.86 -7.57
C GLU A 41 -9.50 -3.03 -6.47
N PRO A 42 -10.84 -3.04 -6.33
CA PRO A 42 -11.47 -2.28 -5.24
C PRO A 42 -11.09 -2.79 -3.85
N VAL A 43 -10.87 -4.10 -3.71
CA VAL A 43 -10.49 -4.69 -2.43
C VAL A 43 -9.06 -4.30 -2.07
N VAL A 44 -8.16 -4.32 -3.05
CA VAL A 44 -6.77 -3.90 -2.85
C VAL A 44 -6.72 -2.41 -2.49
N ALA A 45 -7.50 -1.58 -3.19
CA ALA A 45 -7.57 -0.15 -2.89
C ALA A 45 -8.05 0.10 -1.46
N ALA A 46 -9.04 -0.65 -1.00
CA ALA A 46 -9.53 -0.55 0.37
C ALA A 46 -8.46 -0.99 1.38
N ALA A 47 -7.69 -2.01 1.06
CA ALA A 47 -6.59 -2.47 1.92
C ALA A 47 -5.50 -1.40 2.03
N VAL A 48 -5.13 -0.76 0.92
CA VAL A 48 -4.16 0.35 0.92
C VAL A 48 -4.68 1.50 1.77
N GLU A 49 -5.94 1.86 1.62
CA GLU A 49 -6.55 2.94 2.40
C GLU A 49 -6.53 2.63 3.90
N HIS A 50 -6.75 1.39 4.25
CA HIS A 50 -6.67 0.96 5.64
C HIS A 50 -5.24 1.03 6.18
N MET A 51 -4.27 0.58 5.40
CA MET A 51 -2.85 0.63 5.78
C MET A 51 -2.33 2.06 5.89
N LYS A 52 -2.87 2.97 5.09
CA LYS A 52 -2.46 4.38 5.08
C LYS A 52 -2.49 4.99 6.47
N GLN A 53 -3.48 4.65 7.27
CA GLN A 53 -3.64 5.20 8.62
C GLN A 53 -2.44 4.93 9.51
N GLU A 54 -1.71 3.84 9.27
CA GLU A 54 -0.53 3.47 10.04
C GLU A 54 0.74 4.17 9.54
N LEU A 55 0.69 4.75 8.34
CA LEU A 55 1.88 5.25 7.66
C LEU A 55 1.97 6.76 7.59
N ILE A 56 0.85 7.47 7.69
CA ILE A 56 0.84 8.92 7.63
C ILE A 56 1.71 9.49 8.74
N GLY A 57 2.59 10.41 8.39
CA GLY A 57 3.51 11.05 9.33
C GLY A 57 4.82 10.31 9.54
N GLU A 58 4.95 9.09 9.01
CA GLU A 58 6.17 8.31 9.13
C GLU A 58 7.22 8.72 8.09
N ASP A 59 8.47 8.42 8.38
CA ASP A 59 9.58 8.66 7.45
C ASP A 59 9.62 7.53 6.42
N PRO A 60 9.42 7.83 5.11
CA PRO A 60 9.38 6.79 4.09
C PRO A 60 10.71 6.08 3.87
N SER A 61 11.82 6.62 4.36
CA SER A 61 13.12 5.95 4.24
C SER A 61 13.26 4.74 5.16
N ARG A 62 12.39 4.61 6.16
CA ARG A 62 12.42 3.50 7.11
C ARG A 62 11.60 2.32 6.60
N ILE A 63 11.94 1.82 5.42
CA ILE A 63 11.14 0.83 4.68
C ILE A 63 10.87 -0.43 5.48
N GLU A 64 11.90 -1.05 6.05
CA GLU A 64 11.74 -2.30 6.81
C GLU A 64 10.89 -2.10 8.07
N TYR A 65 11.09 -1.00 8.77
CA TYR A 65 10.28 -0.66 9.94
C TYR A 65 8.81 -0.53 9.57
N LEU A 66 8.53 0.19 8.47
CA LEU A 66 7.15 0.41 8.02
C LEU A 66 6.51 -0.90 7.57
N TRP A 67 7.26 -1.75 6.89
CA TRP A 67 6.79 -3.07 6.48
C TRP A 67 6.36 -3.90 7.69
N HIS A 68 7.23 -3.98 8.68
CA HIS A 68 6.92 -4.70 9.92
C HIS A 68 5.73 -4.08 10.65
N LYS A 69 5.64 -2.76 10.67
CA LYS A 69 4.53 -2.07 11.32
C LYS A 69 3.20 -2.46 10.71
N ILE A 70 3.11 -2.43 9.38
CA ILE A 70 1.88 -2.82 8.68
C ILE A 70 1.57 -4.29 8.94
N TYR A 71 2.55 -5.15 8.80
CA TYR A 71 2.37 -6.58 8.93
C TYR A 71 1.92 -6.95 10.35
N LEU A 72 2.58 -6.42 11.36
CA LEU A 72 2.28 -6.76 12.75
C LEU A 72 1.00 -6.10 13.25
N ASN A 73 0.75 -4.86 12.91
CA ASN A 73 -0.44 -4.16 13.38
C ASN A 73 -1.72 -4.70 12.77
N SER A 74 -1.66 -5.13 11.53
CA SER A 74 -2.81 -5.73 10.88
C SER A 74 -3.08 -7.14 11.38
N SER A 75 -2.21 -7.70 12.20
CA SER A 75 -2.15 -9.13 12.41
C SER A 75 -2.05 -9.59 13.85
N VAL A 76 -2.07 -8.70 14.81
CA VAL A 76 -1.84 -9.09 16.22
C VAL A 76 -2.71 -10.28 16.62
N SER A 77 -3.94 -10.33 16.17
CA SER A 77 -4.83 -11.46 16.46
C SER A 77 -5.27 -12.20 15.22
N ALA A 78 -4.77 -11.82 14.04
CA ALA A 78 -5.31 -12.32 12.78
C ALA A 78 -4.28 -12.42 11.67
N ILE A 79 -3.03 -12.57 12.02
CA ILE A 79 -1.94 -12.62 11.05
C ILE A 79 -2.19 -13.63 9.93
N TRP A 80 -2.66 -14.80 10.32
CA TRP A 80 -2.95 -15.89 9.39
C TRP A 80 -4.26 -15.66 8.63
N ARG A 81 -5.09 -14.72 9.06
CA ARG A 81 -6.34 -14.36 8.37
C ARG A 81 -6.17 -13.17 7.44
N MET A 82 -5.29 -12.23 7.81
CA MET A 82 -5.11 -10.99 7.04
C MET A 82 -3.98 -11.08 6.04
N ALA A 83 -3.06 -12.03 6.21
CA ALA A 83 -1.91 -12.19 5.33
C ALA A 83 -2.27 -12.98 4.07
N GLY A 84 -3.39 -12.62 3.41
CA GLY A 84 -3.80 -13.23 2.15
C GLY A 84 -3.24 -12.47 0.94
N PRO A 85 -3.51 -12.97 -0.28
CA PRO A 85 -2.95 -12.37 -1.50
C PRO A 85 -3.32 -10.91 -1.69
N VAL A 86 -4.54 -10.52 -1.39
CA VAL A 86 -4.99 -9.13 -1.53
C VAL A 86 -4.23 -8.22 -0.59
N TRP A 87 -4.11 -8.61 0.68
CA TRP A 87 -3.40 -7.83 1.69
C TRP A 87 -1.91 -7.70 1.33
N MET A 88 -1.31 -8.82 0.93
CA MET A 88 0.11 -8.82 0.56
C MET A 88 0.37 -8.03 -0.71
N SER A 89 -0.56 -8.03 -1.67
CA SER A 89 -0.45 -7.20 -2.87
C SER A 89 -0.45 -5.72 -2.52
N ALA A 90 -1.33 -5.31 -1.60
CA ALA A 90 -1.37 -3.93 -1.13
C ALA A 90 -0.06 -3.55 -0.43
N MET A 91 0.44 -4.40 0.45
CA MET A 91 1.73 -4.17 1.13
C MET A 91 2.87 -4.06 0.14
N SER A 92 2.91 -4.93 -0.87
CA SER A 92 3.94 -4.91 -1.90
C SER A 92 3.91 -3.61 -2.69
N GLY A 93 2.73 -3.13 -3.08
CA GLY A 93 2.59 -1.88 -3.79
C GLY A 93 3.10 -0.68 -2.98
N ILE A 94 2.75 -0.64 -1.70
CA ILE A 94 3.24 0.41 -0.80
C ILE A 94 4.77 0.33 -0.66
N ASP A 95 5.29 -0.86 -0.45
CA ASP A 95 6.74 -1.08 -0.28
C ASP A 95 7.52 -0.58 -1.50
N GLN A 96 7.02 -0.88 -2.70
CA GLN A 96 7.63 -0.40 -3.94
C GLN A 96 7.60 1.12 -4.04
N ALA A 97 6.52 1.74 -3.58
CA ALA A 97 6.35 3.20 -3.65
C ALA A 97 7.22 3.95 -2.63
N LEU A 98 7.60 3.29 -1.57
CA LEU A 98 8.49 3.89 -0.58
C LEU A 98 9.93 3.97 -1.12
#